data_a45f5d31101aba63b7613939a22d8938
#
_entry.id   a45f5d31101aba63b7613939a22d8938
#
_cell.length_a   1.000
_cell.length_b   1.000
_cell.length_c   1.000
_cell.angle_alpha   90.00
_cell.angle_beta   90.00
_cell.angle_gamma   90.00
#
_symmetry.space_group_name_H-M   'P 1'
#
loop_
_entity.id
_entity.type
_entity.pdbx_description
1 polymer ?
#
loop_
_entity_poly.entity_id
_entity_poly.type
_entity_poly.pdbx_seq_one_letter_code
_entity_poly.pdbx_strand_id
1 'polypeptide(L)'
;MHLKRFTDLGLRILMHLANEADPETPHSVPELSRFLCWNQNLVIKTANAMVKAGWLSAVRGRHGGLRLACKPEDLQIGDVVRTLEDNDMLVDCNEPPCPFAGRCVLIDALARAREAFYKELNQYTLADLRRSGPGNGVSNLMCSRAVSYTHL
;
A
#
# COMPACT_ATOMS: atom_id res chain seq x y z
N MET A 1 3.72 7.88 -14.11
CA MET A 1 3.40 6.60 -13.47
C MET A 1 2.80 6.92 -12.10
N HIS A 2 1.69 6.30 -11.76
CA HIS A 2 1.04 6.46 -10.45
C HIS A 2 0.76 5.07 -9.88
N LEU A 3 1.05 4.89 -8.60
CA LEU A 3 0.57 3.71 -7.89
C LEU A 3 -0.96 3.72 -7.81
N LYS A 4 -1.57 2.55 -7.85
CA LYS A 4 -3.01 2.43 -7.61
C LYS A 4 -3.36 2.99 -6.24
N ARG A 5 -4.56 3.59 -6.13
CA ARG A 5 -5.07 4.05 -4.82
C ARG A 5 -5.08 2.95 -3.77
N PHE A 6 -5.28 1.74 -4.20
CA PHE A 6 -5.23 0.54 -3.36
C PHE A 6 -3.84 0.32 -2.75
N THR A 7 -2.79 0.44 -3.56
CA THR A 7 -1.39 0.29 -3.16
C THR A 7 -0.95 1.44 -2.24
N ASP A 8 -1.29 2.69 -2.60
CA ASP A 8 -1.01 3.86 -1.77
C ASP A 8 -1.63 3.72 -0.38
N LEU A 9 -2.90 3.32 -0.31
CA LEU A 9 -3.58 3.07 0.96
C LEU A 9 -2.91 1.94 1.76
N GLY A 10 -2.54 0.83 1.09
CA GLY A 10 -1.85 -0.29 1.74
C GLY A 10 -0.56 0.12 2.42
N LEU A 11 0.28 0.87 1.71
CA LEU A 11 1.53 1.41 2.26
C LEU A 11 1.28 2.31 3.47
N ARG A 12 0.28 3.20 3.41
CA ARG A 12 -0.08 4.09 4.53
C ARG A 12 -0.57 3.33 5.75
N ILE A 13 -1.38 2.28 5.57
CA ILE A 13 -1.83 1.42 6.67
C ILE A 13 -0.62 0.74 7.33
N LEU A 14 0.27 0.13 6.54
CA LEU A 14 1.47 -0.53 7.05
C LEU A 14 2.38 0.46 7.80
N MET A 15 2.63 1.64 7.25
CA MET A 15 3.42 2.68 7.88
C MET A 15 2.80 3.16 9.19
N HIS A 16 1.48 3.31 9.25
CA HIS A 16 0.78 3.71 10.48
C HIS A 16 0.99 2.65 11.57
N LEU A 17 0.67 1.40 11.26
CA LEU A 17 0.79 0.30 12.21
C LEU A 17 2.25 0.04 12.65
N ALA A 18 3.21 0.26 11.75
CA ALA A 18 4.63 0.11 12.10
C ALA A 18 5.16 1.21 13.03
N ASN A 19 4.50 2.37 13.08
CA ASN A 19 4.87 3.48 13.93
C ASN A 19 4.18 3.45 15.32
N GLU A 20 3.32 2.47 15.57
CA GLU A 20 2.71 2.31 16.89
C GLU A 20 3.73 1.94 17.96
N ALA A 21 3.53 2.49 19.16
CA ALA A 21 4.42 2.26 20.30
C ALA A 21 4.32 0.81 20.81
N ASP A 22 3.12 0.24 20.74
CA ASP A 22 2.85 -1.16 21.09
C ASP A 22 2.36 -1.90 19.84
N PRO A 23 3.19 -2.78 19.25
CA PRO A 23 2.84 -3.56 18.06
C PRO A 23 1.63 -4.48 18.24
N GLU A 24 1.27 -4.81 19.47
CA GLU A 24 0.14 -5.68 19.80
C GLU A 24 -1.20 -4.92 19.83
N THR A 25 -1.18 -3.60 19.88
CA THR A 25 -2.40 -2.77 19.89
C THR A 25 -3.12 -2.87 18.53
N PRO A 26 -4.35 -3.39 18.49
CA PRO A 26 -5.11 -3.46 17.26
C PRO A 26 -5.81 -2.13 16.96
N HIS A 27 -5.83 -1.75 15.68
CA HIS A 27 -6.49 -0.54 15.17
C HIS A 27 -7.76 -0.90 14.42
N SER A 28 -8.88 -0.35 14.84
CA SER A 28 -10.14 -0.59 14.15
C SER A 28 -10.19 0.06 12.77
N VAL A 29 -10.96 -0.52 11.85
CA VAL A 29 -11.16 0.05 10.51
C VAL A 29 -11.70 1.48 10.54
N PRO A 30 -12.68 1.84 11.41
CA PRO A 30 -13.12 3.23 11.52
C PRO A 30 -12.02 4.20 11.97
N GLU A 31 -11.13 3.79 12.86
CA GLU A 31 -9.97 4.61 13.28
C GLU A 31 -9.00 4.84 12.13
N LEU A 32 -8.60 3.77 11.43
CA LEU A 32 -7.72 3.86 10.27
C LEU A 32 -8.33 4.72 9.16
N SER A 33 -9.62 4.56 8.89
CA SER A 33 -10.34 5.35 7.89
C SER A 33 -10.33 6.84 8.22
N ARG A 34 -10.58 7.20 9.48
CA ARG A 34 -10.53 8.59 9.95
C ARG A 34 -9.11 9.16 9.92
N PHE A 35 -8.15 8.41 10.45
CA PHE A 35 -6.76 8.85 10.52
C PHE A 35 -6.17 9.08 9.12
N LEU A 36 -6.42 8.14 8.21
CA LEU A 36 -5.89 8.22 6.84
C LEU A 36 -6.75 9.06 5.88
N CYS A 37 -7.94 9.49 6.31
CA CYS A 37 -8.93 10.19 5.48
C CYS A 37 -9.35 9.39 4.23
N TRP A 38 -9.60 8.10 4.40
CA TRP A 38 -10.00 7.19 3.34
C TRP A 38 -11.35 6.53 3.60
N ASN A 39 -12.03 6.16 2.52
CA ASN A 39 -13.31 5.45 2.62
C ASN A 39 -13.13 4.08 3.29
N GLN A 40 -14.00 3.74 4.26
CA GLN A 40 -13.93 2.51 5.04
C GLN A 40 -13.98 1.24 4.15
N ASN A 41 -14.79 1.22 3.11
CA ASN A 41 -14.89 0.05 2.22
C ASN A 41 -13.57 -0.23 1.51
N LEU A 42 -12.84 0.82 1.11
CA LEU A 42 -11.52 0.66 0.53
C LEU A 42 -10.51 0.20 1.58
N VAL A 43 -10.56 0.73 2.81
CA VAL A 43 -9.72 0.27 3.92
C VAL A 43 -9.95 -1.22 4.20
N ILE A 44 -11.21 -1.67 4.27
CA ILE A 44 -11.55 -3.09 4.46
C ILE A 44 -10.99 -3.95 3.32
N LYS A 45 -11.22 -3.55 2.08
CA LYS A 45 -10.74 -4.29 0.90
C LYS A 45 -9.22 -4.43 0.91
N THR A 46 -8.51 -3.34 1.18
CA THR A 46 -7.05 -3.29 1.23
C THR A 46 -6.52 -4.14 2.40
N ALA A 47 -7.10 -3.98 3.60
CA ALA A 47 -6.73 -4.76 4.77
C ALA A 47 -6.91 -6.27 4.54
N ASN A 48 -8.01 -6.68 3.92
CA ASN A 48 -8.26 -8.10 3.59
C ASN A 48 -7.20 -8.67 2.66
N ALA A 49 -6.73 -7.92 1.68
CA ALA A 49 -5.64 -8.34 0.81
C ALA A 49 -4.32 -8.49 1.60
N MET A 50 -4.03 -7.57 2.50
CA MET A 50 -2.82 -7.62 3.34
C MET A 50 -2.88 -8.73 4.38
N VAL A 51 -4.07 -9.06 4.91
CA VAL A 51 -4.27 -10.25 5.77
C VAL A 51 -4.02 -11.54 4.98
N LYS A 52 -4.51 -11.63 3.75
CA LYS A 52 -4.24 -12.79 2.86
C LYS A 52 -2.75 -12.91 2.53
N ALA A 53 -2.05 -11.80 2.39
CA ALA A 53 -0.60 -11.76 2.17
C ALA A 53 0.21 -12.10 3.44
N GLY A 54 -0.44 -12.21 4.61
CA GLY A 54 0.22 -12.51 5.88
C GLY A 54 0.90 -11.33 6.54
N TRP A 55 0.68 -10.11 6.06
CA TRP A 55 1.31 -8.91 6.63
C TRP A 55 0.52 -8.33 7.80
N LEU A 56 -0.78 -8.53 7.79
CA LEU A 56 -1.69 -8.11 8.86
C LEU A 56 -2.41 -9.30 9.47
N SER A 57 -2.79 -9.15 10.73
CA SER A 57 -3.73 -10.02 11.43
C SER A 57 -4.95 -9.24 11.89
N ALA A 58 -6.12 -9.89 11.81
CA ALA A 58 -7.38 -9.34 12.29
C ALA A 58 -7.71 -9.93 13.67
N VAL A 59 -7.82 -9.08 14.68
CA VAL A 59 -8.23 -9.45 16.04
C VAL A 59 -9.73 -9.23 16.16
N ARG A 60 -10.47 -10.27 16.59
CA ARG A 60 -11.93 -10.21 16.78
C ARG A 60 -12.27 -9.67 18.17
N GLY A 61 -13.46 -9.10 18.32
CA GLY A 61 -14.04 -8.69 19.58
C GLY A 61 -14.22 -7.18 19.74
N ARG A 62 -14.68 -6.75 20.91
CA ARG A 62 -15.04 -5.35 21.22
C ARG A 62 -13.85 -4.37 21.06
N HIS A 63 -12.65 -4.84 21.33
CA HIS A 63 -11.39 -4.11 21.17
C HIS A 63 -10.55 -4.68 20.04
N GLY A 64 -11.19 -5.28 19.04
CA GLY A 64 -10.53 -5.87 17.89
C GLY A 64 -10.14 -4.84 16.83
N GLY A 65 -9.39 -5.29 15.86
CA GLY A 65 -8.91 -4.46 14.77
C GLY A 65 -7.80 -5.15 13.98
N LEU A 66 -6.99 -4.37 13.31
CA LEU A 66 -5.87 -4.81 12.51
C LEU A 66 -4.56 -4.48 13.22
N ARG A 67 -3.62 -5.41 13.20
CA ARG A 67 -2.24 -5.21 13.65
C ARG A 67 -1.27 -5.87 12.68
N LEU A 68 0.02 -5.54 12.77
CA LEU A 68 1.03 -6.25 11.99
C LEU A 68 1.11 -7.73 12.40
N ALA A 69 1.28 -8.60 11.40
CA ALA A 69 1.47 -10.04 11.60
C ALA A 69 2.92 -10.48 11.34
N CYS A 70 3.75 -9.58 10.85
CA CYS A 70 5.16 -9.79 10.56
C CYS A 70 6.01 -8.67 11.18
N LYS A 71 7.30 -8.91 11.31
CA LYS A 71 8.22 -7.86 11.75
C LYS A 71 8.42 -6.84 10.62
N PRO A 72 8.42 -5.53 10.93
CA PRO A 72 8.67 -4.50 9.92
C PRO A 72 9.98 -4.67 9.17
N GLU A 73 11.00 -5.25 9.80
CA GLU A 73 12.31 -5.52 9.22
C GLU A 73 12.27 -6.59 8.13
N ASP A 74 11.30 -7.51 8.19
CA ASP A 74 11.15 -8.63 7.25
C ASP A 74 10.30 -8.26 6.03
N LEU A 75 9.67 -7.09 6.01
CA LEU A 75 8.74 -6.67 4.96
C LEU A 75 9.39 -5.68 3.99
N GLN A 76 9.79 -6.15 2.82
CA GLN A 76 10.40 -5.34 1.77
C GLN A 76 9.33 -4.55 1.00
N ILE A 77 9.59 -3.26 0.78
CA ILE A 77 8.61 -2.34 0.18
C ILE A 77 8.32 -2.66 -1.28
N GLY A 78 9.31 -3.08 -2.05
CA GLY A 78 9.12 -3.47 -3.44
C GLY A 78 8.19 -4.69 -3.58
N ASP A 79 8.28 -5.66 -2.68
CA ASP A 79 7.40 -6.84 -2.67
C ASP A 79 5.97 -6.48 -2.26
N VAL A 80 5.82 -5.53 -1.32
CA VAL A 80 4.51 -4.98 -0.96
C VAL A 80 3.86 -4.31 -2.17
N VAL A 81 4.58 -3.42 -2.85
CA VAL A 81 4.07 -2.70 -4.02
C VAL A 81 3.74 -3.68 -5.14
N ARG A 82 4.62 -4.61 -5.45
CA ARG A 82 4.40 -5.65 -6.47
C ARG A 82 3.10 -6.43 -6.21
N THR A 83 2.90 -6.85 -4.98
CA THR A 83 1.73 -7.65 -4.59
C THR A 83 0.42 -6.85 -4.65
N LEU A 84 0.44 -5.58 -4.26
CA LEU A 84 -0.74 -4.73 -4.25
C LEU A 84 -1.06 -4.14 -5.64
N GLU A 85 -0.07 -3.98 -6.52
CA GLU A 85 -0.29 -3.58 -7.92
C GLU A 85 -0.93 -4.70 -8.75
N ASP A 86 -0.75 -5.97 -8.34
CA ASP A 86 -1.36 -7.17 -8.93
C ASP A 86 -1.09 -7.27 -10.46
N ASN A 87 -1.97 -6.77 -11.31
CA ASN A 87 -1.73 -6.72 -12.76
C ASN A 87 -0.97 -5.43 -13.11
N ASP A 88 0.34 -5.52 -13.07
CA ASP A 88 1.25 -4.39 -13.23
C ASP A 88 1.81 -4.24 -14.67
N MET A 89 1.09 -4.73 -15.66
CA MET A 89 1.45 -4.53 -17.06
C MET A 89 1.42 -3.02 -17.39
N LEU A 90 2.56 -2.49 -17.81
CA LEU A 90 2.69 -1.06 -18.14
C LEU A 90 2.02 -0.71 -19.46
N VAL A 91 1.80 -1.70 -20.34
CA VAL A 91 1.13 -1.55 -21.62
C VAL A 91 0.22 -2.75 -21.87
N ASP A 92 -0.95 -2.50 -22.41
CA ASP A 92 -1.84 -3.54 -22.92
C ASP A 92 -1.61 -3.69 -24.42
N CYS A 93 -1.25 -4.90 -24.85
CA CYS A 93 -1.03 -5.21 -26.26
C CYS A 93 -2.20 -5.97 -26.90
N ASN A 94 -3.24 -6.25 -26.13
CA ASN A 94 -4.38 -7.05 -26.57
C ASN A 94 -5.58 -6.19 -26.97
N GLU A 95 -5.77 -5.04 -26.33
CA GLU A 95 -6.94 -4.19 -26.56
C GLU A 95 -6.58 -2.69 -26.64
N PRO A 96 -6.59 -2.09 -27.86
CA PRO A 96 -6.74 -2.73 -29.17
C PRO A 96 -5.53 -3.60 -29.53
N PRO A 97 -5.68 -4.63 -30.40
CA PRO A 97 -4.56 -5.50 -30.78
C PRO A 97 -3.38 -4.69 -31.33
N CYS A 98 -2.22 -4.85 -30.73
CA CYS A 98 -1.03 -4.12 -31.11
C CYS A 98 -0.39 -4.73 -32.35
N PRO A 99 -0.13 -3.98 -33.43
CA PRO A 99 0.51 -4.50 -34.65
C PRO A 99 1.97 -4.91 -34.44
N PHE A 100 2.60 -4.54 -33.32
CA PHE A 100 3.96 -4.90 -32.97
C PHE A 100 4.05 -6.10 -32.04
N ALA A 101 2.92 -6.69 -31.64
CA ALA A 101 2.89 -7.84 -30.74
C ALA A 101 3.79 -8.98 -31.24
N GLY A 102 4.53 -9.60 -30.34
CA GLY A 102 5.46 -10.70 -30.63
C GLY A 102 6.85 -10.31 -31.14
N ARG A 103 7.10 -9.03 -31.48
CA ARG A 103 8.40 -8.51 -31.90
C ARG A 103 8.75 -7.15 -31.28
N CYS A 104 8.07 -6.81 -30.20
CA CYS A 104 8.16 -5.48 -29.62
C CYS A 104 9.26 -5.41 -28.55
N VAL A 105 10.36 -4.74 -28.84
CA VAL A 105 11.46 -4.49 -27.90
C VAL A 105 11.02 -3.59 -26.73
N LEU A 106 9.97 -2.78 -26.92
CA LEU A 106 9.44 -1.90 -25.88
C LEU A 106 8.87 -2.70 -24.70
N ILE A 107 8.20 -3.83 -24.95
CA ILE A 107 7.66 -4.69 -23.89
C ILE A 107 8.78 -5.16 -22.95
N ASP A 108 9.88 -5.65 -23.54
CA ASP A 108 11.03 -6.12 -22.75
C ASP A 108 11.72 -4.97 -22.00
N ALA A 109 11.82 -3.80 -22.62
CA ALA A 109 12.38 -2.62 -21.98
C ALA A 109 11.54 -2.17 -20.78
N LEU A 110 10.21 -2.13 -20.93
CA LEU A 110 9.28 -1.78 -19.84
C LEU A 110 9.28 -2.83 -18.73
N ALA A 111 9.33 -4.12 -19.07
CA ALA A 111 9.44 -5.18 -18.10
C ALA A 111 10.70 -5.05 -17.24
N ARG A 112 11.87 -4.80 -17.88
CA ARG A 112 13.12 -4.56 -17.16
C ARG A 112 13.08 -3.30 -16.30
N ALA A 113 12.49 -2.22 -16.78
CA ALA A 113 12.33 -0.99 -16.01
C ALA A 113 11.46 -1.21 -14.78
N ARG A 114 10.38 -1.96 -14.90
CA ARG A 114 9.51 -2.35 -13.78
C ARG A 114 10.26 -3.19 -12.74
N GLU A 115 11.01 -4.20 -13.17
CA GLU A 115 11.83 -5.00 -12.27
C GLU A 115 12.88 -4.16 -11.54
N ALA A 116 13.51 -3.21 -12.23
CA ALA A 116 14.44 -2.27 -11.62
C ALA A 116 13.76 -1.38 -10.57
N PHE A 117 12.53 -0.94 -10.83
CA PHE A 117 11.72 -0.18 -9.87
C PHE A 117 11.45 -0.97 -8.58
N TYR A 118 10.99 -2.23 -8.69
CA TYR A 118 10.76 -3.05 -7.49
C TYR A 118 12.06 -3.38 -6.75
N LYS A 119 13.14 -3.66 -7.49
CA LYS A 119 14.46 -3.91 -6.90
C LYS A 119 14.97 -2.70 -6.12
N GLU A 120 14.76 -1.49 -6.63
CA GLU A 120 15.13 -0.27 -5.93
C GLU A 120 14.30 -0.08 -4.66
N LEU A 121 12.99 -0.30 -4.72
CA LEU A 121 12.14 -0.24 -3.54
C LEU A 121 12.48 -1.31 -2.51
N ASN A 122 13.02 -2.46 -2.91
CA ASN A 122 13.48 -3.52 -2.00
C ASN A 122 14.79 -3.18 -1.28
N GLN A 123 15.41 -2.01 -1.55
CA GLN A 123 16.45 -1.47 -0.67
C GLN A 123 15.88 -1.02 0.67
N TYR A 124 14.57 -0.86 0.77
CA TYR A 124 13.85 -0.37 1.96
C TYR A 124 12.94 -1.45 2.51
N THR A 125 12.98 -1.61 3.83
CA THR A 125 12.01 -2.40 4.60
C THR A 125 10.92 -1.47 5.16
N LEU A 126 9.85 -2.06 5.70
CA LEU A 126 8.85 -1.28 6.41
C LEU A 126 9.45 -0.60 7.66
N ALA A 127 10.48 -1.21 8.28
CA ALA A 127 11.19 -0.62 9.40
C ALA A 127 11.91 0.68 9.01
N ASP A 128 12.47 0.76 7.80
CA ASP A 128 13.16 1.96 7.31
C ASP A 128 12.19 3.13 7.08
N LEU A 129 10.90 2.83 6.91
CA LEU A 129 9.85 3.86 6.77
C LEU A 129 9.31 4.35 8.11
N ARG A 130 9.74 3.78 9.22
CA ARG A 130 9.41 4.26 10.57
C ARG A 130 10.09 5.60 10.80
N ARG A 131 9.36 6.52 11.41
CA ARG A 131 9.94 7.82 11.76
C ARG A 131 10.99 7.63 12.85
N SER A 132 12.21 8.04 12.56
CA SER A 132 13.28 8.12 13.55
C SER A 132 13.05 9.33 14.46
N GLY A 133 12.59 9.10 15.70
CA GLY A 133 12.44 10.12 16.75
C GLY A 133 11.11 10.86 16.77
N PRO A 134 10.88 11.72 17.79
CA PRO A 134 9.72 12.58 17.88
C PRO A 134 9.77 13.62 16.78
N GLY A 135 9.30 13.24 15.58
CA GLY A 135 9.26 14.11 14.42
C GLY A 135 8.32 15.28 14.66
N ASN A 136 8.86 16.47 14.78
CA ASN A 136 8.14 17.71 14.64
C ASN A 136 7.28 17.67 13.38
N GLY A 137 5.97 17.69 13.58
CA GLY A 137 5.04 18.14 12.58
C GLY A 137 4.52 17.14 11.57
N VAL A 138 3.71 16.20 12.03
CA VAL A 138 2.40 16.07 11.43
C VAL A 138 1.42 16.57 12.48
N SER A 139 1.49 17.89 12.70
CA SER A 139 0.38 18.62 13.24
C SER A 139 -0.86 18.22 12.47
N ASN A 140 -1.86 17.73 13.16
CA ASN A 140 -3.29 17.78 12.85
C ASN A 140 -3.61 18.38 11.46
N LEU A 141 -3.19 17.74 10.38
CA LEU A 141 -3.88 17.82 9.12
C LEU A 141 -5.16 17.01 9.31
N MET A 142 -6.04 17.58 10.16
CA MET A 142 -7.43 17.20 10.19
C MET A 142 -7.89 17.11 8.75
N CYS A 143 -8.59 16.07 8.42
CA CYS A 143 -9.28 15.82 7.17
C CYS A 143 -10.33 16.93 6.94
N SER A 144 -9.88 18.16 6.70
CA SER A 144 -10.72 19.33 6.48
C SER A 144 -11.09 19.54 5.01
N ARG A 145 -10.76 18.59 4.14
CA ARG A 145 -11.25 18.57 2.76
C ARG A 145 -11.99 17.28 2.48
N ALA A 146 -13.31 17.33 2.65
CA ALA A 146 -14.21 16.50 1.86
C ALA A 146 -13.91 16.84 0.38
N VAL A 147 -13.08 16.03 -0.26
CA VAL A 147 -12.89 16.14 -1.71
C VAL A 147 -14.15 15.56 -2.34
N SER A 148 -15.06 16.45 -2.72
CA SER A 148 -16.15 16.12 -3.64
C SER A 148 -15.51 15.71 -4.97
N TYR A 149 -15.38 14.41 -5.19
CA TYR A 149 -15.13 13.90 -6.53
C TYR A 149 -16.47 13.92 -7.27
N THR A 150 -16.75 15.03 -7.93
CA THR A 150 -17.71 15.05 -9.03
C THR A 150 -17.14 14.20 -10.15
N HIS A 151 -17.83 13.15 -10.49
CA HIS A 151 -17.60 12.37 -11.70
C HIS A 151 -17.75 13.28 -12.93
N LEU A 152 -16.73 13.31 -13.76
CA LEU A 152 -16.85 13.54 -15.21
C LEU A 152 -16.42 12.28 -15.92
#